data_3e26fe02065b58e917a226e420d0b475
#
_entry.id   3e26fe02065b58e917a226e420d0b475
#
_cell.length_a   1.000
_cell.length_b   1.000
_cell.length_c   1.000
_cell.angle_alpha   90.00
_cell.angle_beta   90.00
_cell.angle_gamma   90.00
#
_symmetry.space_group_name_H-M   'P 1'
#
loop_
_entity.id
_entity.type
_entity.pdbx_description
1 polymer ?
#
loop_
_entity_poly.entity_id
_entity_poly.type
_entity_poly.pdbx_seq_one_letter_code
_entity_poly.pdbx_strand_id
1 'polypeptide(L)'
;MNNIAKGLLSAGNDVKIISISTYKHPFENKNYSTSFLDKTRFESIYVETKVNIIDAFSSLVTSDNYNVSRFFSTDFDRALVEVLRKEEFDIIQLESLFMTPYIGTIRRHSKAKIVLRSHNLEYIIWKRLANATSNRAKRVYLNYLAKQLKEYEFGVINEVDGIAAISKGDAQRYAE
;
A
#
# COMPACT_ATOMS: atom_id res chain seq x y z
N MET A 1 11.33 -3.48 -0.52
CA MET A 1 10.93 -4.12 0.76
C MET A 1 12.07 -4.88 1.42
N ASN A 2 12.71 -5.85 0.81
CA ASN A 2 13.77 -6.69 1.42
C ASN A 2 14.91 -5.90 2.09
N ASN A 3 15.44 -4.83 1.48
CA ASN A 3 16.57 -4.07 2.03
C ASN A 3 16.19 -3.28 3.31
N ILE A 4 14.95 -2.77 3.38
CA ILE A 4 14.48 -2.07 4.58
C ILE A 4 14.28 -3.04 5.73
N ALA A 5 13.60 -4.17 5.49
CA ALA A 5 13.42 -5.19 6.51
C ALA A 5 14.77 -5.71 7.04
N LYS A 6 15.77 -5.91 6.16
CA LYS A 6 17.13 -6.26 6.59
C LYS A 6 17.80 -5.17 7.42
N GLY A 7 17.61 -3.90 7.04
CA GLY A 7 18.11 -2.75 7.79
C GLY A 7 17.49 -2.67 9.19
N LEU A 8 16.18 -2.86 9.30
CA LEU A 8 15.47 -2.88 10.58
C LEU A 8 15.93 -4.03 11.48
N LEU A 9 16.05 -5.24 10.93
CA LEU A 9 16.59 -6.39 11.66
C LEU A 9 18.02 -6.14 12.14
N SER A 10 18.86 -5.54 11.29
CA SER A 10 20.25 -5.21 11.64
C SER A 10 20.36 -4.12 12.72
N ALA A 11 19.36 -3.26 12.82
CA ALA A 11 19.23 -2.25 13.86
C ALA A 11 18.62 -2.80 15.17
N GLY A 12 18.40 -4.12 15.26
CA GLY A 12 17.90 -4.78 16.47
C GLY A 12 16.38 -4.75 16.65
N ASN A 13 15.64 -4.37 15.60
CA ASN A 13 14.18 -4.38 15.66
C ASN A 13 13.61 -5.79 15.43
N ASP A 14 12.52 -6.12 16.09
CA ASP A 14 11.68 -7.26 15.75
C ASP A 14 10.78 -6.90 14.58
N VAL A 15 10.76 -7.73 13.52
CA VAL A 15 10.08 -7.42 12.26
C VAL A 15 9.14 -8.57 11.88
N LYS A 16 7.87 -8.26 11.72
CA LYS A 16 6.86 -9.13 11.12
C LYS A 16 6.54 -8.63 9.71
N ILE A 17 6.47 -9.53 8.73
CA ILE A 17 6.06 -9.19 7.37
C ILE A 17 4.83 -9.98 6.99
N ILE A 18 3.77 -9.26 6.56
CA ILE A 18 2.62 -9.84 5.88
C ILE A 18 2.58 -9.29 4.46
N SER A 19 2.48 -10.17 3.48
CA SER A 19 2.51 -9.80 2.07
C SER A 19 1.32 -10.38 1.32
N ILE A 20 0.81 -9.63 0.36
CA ILE A 20 -0.17 -10.12 -0.61
C ILE A 20 0.59 -10.83 -1.73
N SER A 21 0.17 -12.06 -2.01
CA SER A 21 0.57 -12.83 -3.18
C SER A 21 -0.60 -12.94 -4.14
N THR A 22 -0.35 -12.82 -5.44
CA THR A 22 -1.38 -12.91 -6.49
C THR A 22 -0.93 -13.82 -7.61
N TYR A 23 -1.84 -14.21 -8.50
CA TYR A 23 -1.47 -14.97 -9.69
C TYR A 23 -0.38 -14.28 -10.54
N LYS A 24 -0.44 -12.94 -10.66
CA LYS A 24 0.55 -12.16 -11.42
C LYS A 24 1.88 -11.99 -10.68
N HIS A 25 1.84 -12.02 -9.36
CA HIS A 25 3.00 -11.83 -8.49
C HIS A 25 2.99 -12.91 -7.40
N PRO A 26 3.26 -14.17 -7.77
CA PRO A 26 3.28 -15.26 -6.80
C PRO A 26 4.46 -15.07 -5.83
N PHE A 27 4.23 -15.41 -4.58
CA PHE A 27 5.31 -15.51 -3.63
C PHE A 27 6.10 -16.82 -3.89
N GLU A 28 7.41 -16.69 -4.07
CA GLU A 28 8.30 -17.83 -4.29
C GLU A 28 9.37 -17.87 -3.20
N ASN A 29 9.33 -18.87 -2.34
CA ASN A 29 10.30 -19.07 -1.25
C ASN A 29 11.75 -19.04 -1.72
N LYS A 30 12.03 -19.55 -2.93
CA LYS A 30 13.39 -19.63 -3.50
C LYS A 30 14.07 -18.26 -3.64
N ASN A 31 13.29 -17.16 -3.66
CA ASN A 31 13.82 -15.79 -3.80
C ASN A 31 14.31 -15.20 -2.47
N TYR A 32 14.17 -15.92 -1.37
CA TYR A 32 14.51 -15.44 -0.03
C TYR A 32 15.31 -16.50 0.73
N SER A 33 16.22 -16.07 1.61
CA SER A 33 16.88 -17.02 2.50
C SER A 33 15.92 -17.47 3.61
N THR A 34 16.00 -18.73 4.00
CA THR A 34 15.21 -19.28 5.11
C THR A 34 15.38 -18.44 6.37
N SER A 35 16.60 -18.06 6.71
CA SER A 35 16.89 -17.19 7.86
C SER A 35 16.19 -15.83 7.80
N PHE A 36 15.96 -15.26 6.60
CA PHE A 36 15.21 -14.01 6.47
C PHE A 36 13.72 -14.24 6.72
N LEU A 37 13.16 -15.30 6.14
CA LEU A 37 11.76 -15.65 6.32
C LEU A 37 11.43 -15.93 7.79
N ASP A 38 12.30 -16.69 8.47
CA ASP A 38 12.16 -17.02 9.88
C ASP A 38 12.25 -15.78 10.77
N LYS A 39 13.30 -14.95 10.56
CA LYS A 39 13.51 -13.72 11.35
C LYS A 39 12.42 -12.68 11.16
N THR A 40 11.77 -12.66 9.99
CA THR A 40 10.65 -11.74 9.73
C THR A 40 9.30 -12.38 9.97
N ARG A 41 9.24 -13.62 10.43
CA ARG A 41 7.98 -14.37 10.59
C ARG A 41 7.06 -14.14 9.39
N PHE A 42 7.66 -14.28 8.19
CA PHE A 42 7.05 -13.88 6.93
C PHE A 42 5.78 -14.69 6.64
N GLU A 43 4.69 -14.00 6.38
CA GLU A 43 3.44 -14.60 5.92
C GLU A 43 3.05 -14.06 4.56
N SER A 44 2.72 -14.96 3.64
CA SER A 44 2.20 -14.59 2.33
C SER A 44 0.76 -15.05 2.20
N ILE A 45 -0.14 -14.10 2.02
CA ILE A 45 -1.56 -14.38 1.86
C ILE A 45 -1.88 -14.34 0.36
N TYR A 46 -2.32 -15.46 -0.17
CA TYR A 46 -2.77 -15.52 -1.55
C TYR A 46 -4.13 -14.84 -1.69
N VAL A 47 -4.20 -13.92 -2.62
CA VAL A 47 -5.44 -13.20 -2.95
C VAL A 47 -5.77 -13.46 -4.41
N GLU A 48 -6.91 -14.08 -4.66
CA GLU A 48 -7.40 -14.28 -6.02
C GLU A 48 -7.89 -12.94 -6.58
N THR A 49 -7.01 -12.26 -7.29
CA THR A 49 -7.36 -11.01 -7.96
C THR A 49 -7.76 -11.31 -9.40
N LYS A 50 -9.04 -11.49 -9.66
CA LYS A 50 -9.60 -11.42 -11.03
C LYS A 50 -9.69 -9.97 -11.53
N VAL A 51 -9.49 -9.01 -10.64
CA VAL A 51 -9.60 -7.58 -10.93
C VAL A 51 -8.19 -7.02 -11.10
N ASN A 52 -7.98 -6.31 -12.21
CA ASN A 52 -6.76 -5.53 -12.40
C ASN A 52 -6.70 -4.46 -11.30
N ILE A 53 -5.64 -4.46 -10.48
CA ILE A 53 -5.46 -3.50 -9.38
C ILE A 53 -5.59 -2.05 -9.88
N ILE A 54 -5.14 -1.78 -11.11
CA ILE A 54 -5.25 -0.45 -11.73
C ILE A 54 -6.72 -0.09 -12.02
N ASP A 55 -7.51 -1.03 -12.55
CA ASP A 55 -8.92 -0.79 -12.85
C ASP A 55 -9.74 -0.67 -11.55
N ALA A 56 -9.38 -1.46 -10.54
CA ALA A 56 -9.96 -1.37 -9.22
C ALA A 56 -9.64 -0.01 -8.58
N PHE A 57 -8.39 0.45 -8.61
CA PHE A 57 -8.00 1.75 -8.07
C PHE A 57 -8.68 2.90 -8.82
N SER A 58 -8.76 2.85 -10.15
CA SER A 58 -9.50 3.85 -10.92
C SER A 58 -10.98 3.91 -10.55
N SER A 59 -11.60 2.77 -10.27
CA SER A 59 -13.00 2.73 -9.87
C SER A 59 -13.26 3.21 -8.44
N LEU A 60 -12.30 3.08 -7.53
CA LEU A 60 -12.36 3.66 -6.19
C LEU A 60 -12.32 5.19 -6.26
N VAL A 61 -11.45 5.70 -7.12
CA VAL A 61 -11.25 7.14 -7.31
C VAL A 61 -12.41 7.79 -8.07
N THR A 62 -13.18 7.03 -8.86
CA THR A 62 -14.30 7.56 -9.66
C THR A 62 -15.67 7.40 -9.01
N SER A 63 -15.81 6.66 -7.92
CA SER A 63 -17.07 6.51 -7.22
C SER A 63 -17.19 7.52 -6.10
N ASP A 64 -18.26 8.33 -6.10
CA ASP A 64 -18.63 9.28 -5.03
C ASP A 64 -18.86 8.58 -3.66
N ASN A 65 -19.00 7.28 -3.68
CA ASN A 65 -18.98 6.43 -2.49
C ASN A 65 -17.66 5.64 -2.48
N TYR A 66 -16.87 5.89 -1.46
CA TYR A 66 -15.66 5.15 -1.10
C TYR A 66 -15.92 3.63 -1.09
N ASN A 67 -15.94 3.03 -2.26
CA ASN A 67 -16.12 1.59 -2.39
C ASN A 67 -14.75 0.91 -2.20
N VAL A 68 -14.24 1.04 -0.97
CA VAL A 68 -13.00 0.42 -0.47
C VAL A 68 -12.98 -1.08 -0.76
N SER A 69 -14.17 -1.69 -0.95
CA SER A 69 -14.34 -3.12 -1.16
C SER A 69 -13.57 -3.71 -2.35
N ARG A 70 -13.23 -2.93 -3.36
CA ARG A 70 -12.52 -3.44 -4.56
C ARG A 70 -11.00 -3.57 -4.40
N PHE A 71 -10.41 -2.82 -3.44
CA PHE A 71 -8.98 -2.97 -3.06
C PHE A 71 -8.81 -3.80 -1.82
N PHE A 72 -9.92 -4.07 -1.15
CA PHE A 72 -9.96 -4.77 0.10
C PHE A 72 -10.11 -6.25 -0.17
N SER A 73 -9.10 -7.02 0.19
CA SER A 73 -9.20 -8.48 0.24
C SER A 73 -9.65 -8.88 1.64
N THR A 74 -10.81 -9.53 1.73
CA THR A 74 -11.32 -10.06 3.00
C THR A 74 -10.40 -11.11 3.61
N ASP A 75 -9.69 -11.88 2.79
CA ASP A 75 -8.75 -12.89 3.26
C ASP A 75 -7.50 -12.25 3.85
N PHE A 76 -6.98 -11.20 3.20
CA PHE A 76 -5.86 -10.45 3.76
C PHE A 76 -6.28 -9.69 5.03
N ASP A 77 -7.46 -9.07 5.05
CA ASP A 77 -7.99 -8.37 6.23
C ASP A 77 -8.14 -9.32 7.42
N ARG A 78 -8.69 -10.53 7.19
CA ARG A 78 -8.81 -11.56 8.24
C ARG A 78 -7.44 -11.97 8.79
N ALA A 79 -6.47 -12.24 7.92
CA ALA A 79 -5.11 -12.58 8.34
C ALA A 79 -4.47 -11.44 9.12
N LEU A 80 -4.65 -10.19 8.67
CA LEU A 80 -4.17 -9.00 9.38
C LEU A 80 -4.79 -8.90 10.78
N VAL A 81 -6.11 -9.07 10.92
CA VAL A 81 -6.80 -9.06 12.20
C VAL A 81 -6.27 -10.17 13.13
N GLU A 82 -6.04 -11.37 12.61
CA GLU A 82 -5.48 -12.46 13.41
C GLU A 82 -4.09 -12.14 13.96
N VAL A 83 -3.23 -11.52 13.15
CA VAL A 83 -1.91 -11.08 13.60
C VAL A 83 -2.01 -9.99 14.65
N LEU A 84 -2.84 -8.97 14.42
CA LEU A 84 -3.02 -7.83 15.34
C LEU A 84 -3.67 -8.22 16.67
N ARG A 85 -4.36 -9.36 16.73
CA ARG A 85 -4.91 -9.93 17.98
C ARG A 85 -3.89 -10.74 18.78
N LYS A 86 -2.89 -11.30 18.09
CA LYS A 86 -1.88 -12.17 18.70
C LYS A 86 -0.64 -11.42 19.16
N GLU A 87 -0.34 -10.31 18.48
CA GLU A 87 0.91 -9.58 18.65
C GLU A 87 0.67 -8.08 18.74
N GLU A 88 1.42 -7.39 19.59
CA GLU A 88 1.44 -5.94 19.68
C GLU A 88 2.62 -5.39 18.86
N PHE A 89 2.39 -4.25 18.22
CA PHE A 89 3.40 -3.58 17.38
C PHE A 89 3.51 -2.11 17.79
N ASP A 90 4.72 -1.56 17.79
CA ASP A 90 4.95 -0.13 17.98
C ASP A 90 4.65 0.64 16.70
N ILE A 91 5.04 0.07 15.54
CA ILE A 91 4.90 0.67 14.23
C ILE A 91 4.38 -0.35 13.23
N ILE A 92 3.39 0.05 12.43
CA ILE A 92 2.93 -0.69 11.27
C ILE A 92 3.24 0.13 10.02
N GLN A 93 4.12 -0.38 9.17
CA GLN A 93 4.50 0.26 7.92
C GLN A 93 3.68 -0.29 6.76
N LEU A 94 2.97 0.60 6.08
CA LEU A 94 2.24 0.30 4.85
C LEU A 94 3.17 0.50 3.65
N GLU A 95 3.44 -0.56 2.93
CA GLU A 95 4.30 -0.55 1.74
C GLU A 95 3.48 -0.18 0.49
N SER A 96 3.28 1.08 0.26
CA SER A 96 2.54 1.74 -0.83
C SER A 96 1.13 2.20 -0.47
N LEU A 97 0.61 3.11 -1.29
CA LEU A 97 -0.75 3.64 -1.21
C LEU A 97 -1.83 2.53 -1.29
N PHE A 98 -1.53 1.42 -1.97
CA PHE A 98 -2.47 0.30 -2.13
C PHE A 98 -2.77 -0.47 -0.83
N MET A 99 -1.99 -0.24 0.23
CA MET A 99 -2.23 -0.85 1.56
C MET A 99 -3.08 0.05 2.47
N THR A 100 -3.38 1.27 2.07
CA THR A 100 -4.13 2.22 2.89
C THR A 100 -5.59 1.84 3.17
N PRO A 101 -6.29 1.03 2.36
CA PRO A 101 -7.62 0.53 2.71
C PRO A 101 -7.69 -0.25 4.03
N TYR A 102 -6.55 -0.78 4.51
CA TYR A 102 -6.48 -1.52 5.77
C TYR A 102 -6.26 -0.63 7.01
N ILE A 103 -6.09 0.70 6.85
CA ILE A 103 -5.89 1.64 7.96
C ILE A 103 -7.03 1.52 8.99
N GLY A 104 -8.28 1.47 8.53
CA GLY A 104 -9.43 1.32 9.40
C GLY A 104 -9.41 0.03 10.24
N THR A 105 -8.96 -1.08 9.66
CA THR A 105 -8.79 -2.35 10.37
C THR A 105 -7.65 -2.26 11.38
N ILE A 106 -6.51 -1.68 10.99
CA ILE A 106 -5.37 -1.50 11.90
C ILE A 106 -5.77 -0.65 13.10
N ARG A 107 -6.42 0.49 12.88
CA ARG A 107 -6.86 1.39 13.95
C ARG A 107 -7.85 0.76 14.93
N ARG A 108 -8.68 -0.19 14.47
CA ARG A 108 -9.61 -0.92 15.34
C ARG A 108 -8.95 -1.98 16.21
N HIS A 109 -7.83 -2.55 15.75
CA HIS A 109 -7.22 -3.72 16.38
C HIS A 109 -5.82 -3.46 16.95
N SER A 110 -5.23 -2.29 16.73
CA SER A 110 -3.89 -1.93 17.19
C SER A 110 -3.79 -0.47 17.58
N LYS A 111 -2.91 -0.19 18.55
CA LYS A 111 -2.49 1.17 18.94
C LYS A 111 -1.19 1.60 18.26
N ALA A 112 -0.64 0.76 17.40
CA ALA A 112 0.60 1.03 16.68
C ALA A 112 0.52 2.33 15.87
N LYS A 113 1.66 3.01 15.75
CA LYS A 113 1.80 4.12 14.82
C LYS A 113 1.80 3.58 13.39
N ILE A 114 1.01 4.20 12.50
CA ILE A 114 0.94 3.83 11.10
C ILE A 114 1.85 4.73 10.29
N VAL A 115 2.78 4.15 9.57
CA VAL A 115 3.69 4.86 8.65
C VAL A 115 3.40 4.42 7.23
N LEU A 116 3.02 5.35 6.36
CA LEU A 116 2.91 5.09 4.93
C LEU A 116 4.27 5.28 4.27
N ARG A 117 4.84 4.20 3.73
CA ARG A 117 5.99 4.32 2.86
C ARG A 117 5.52 4.52 1.42
N SER A 118 5.60 5.77 0.97
CA SER A 118 5.23 6.13 -0.39
C SER A 118 6.37 5.87 -1.36
N HIS A 119 6.14 4.97 -2.33
CA HIS A 119 7.09 4.66 -3.38
C HIS A 119 7.06 5.67 -4.52
N ASN A 120 5.93 6.30 -4.73
CA ASN A 120 5.69 7.33 -5.74
C ASN A 120 4.50 8.16 -5.30
N LEU A 121 4.38 9.35 -5.86
CA LEU A 121 3.11 10.06 -5.90
C LEU A 121 2.30 9.50 -7.07
N GLU A 122 1.34 8.63 -6.76
CA GLU A 122 0.60 7.86 -7.77
C GLU A 122 -0.14 8.77 -8.75
N TYR A 123 -0.74 9.88 -8.27
CA TYR A 123 -1.42 10.82 -9.14
C TYR A 123 -0.49 11.43 -10.22
N ILE A 124 0.81 11.55 -9.95
CA ILE A 124 1.79 12.07 -10.92
C ILE A 124 2.01 11.07 -12.05
N ILE A 125 2.03 9.78 -11.74
CA ILE A 125 2.16 8.72 -12.75
C ILE A 125 0.98 8.80 -13.71
N TRP A 126 -0.24 8.92 -13.19
CA TRP A 126 -1.46 9.04 -13.99
C TRP A 126 -1.50 10.32 -14.81
N LYS A 127 -1.04 11.45 -14.24
CA LYS A 127 -0.92 12.72 -14.97
C LYS A 127 0.10 12.64 -16.12
N ARG A 128 1.23 11.96 -15.91
CA ARG A 128 2.20 11.70 -16.97
C ARG A 128 1.60 10.82 -18.07
N LEU A 129 0.86 9.78 -17.71
CA LEU A 129 0.17 8.93 -18.67
C LEU A 129 -0.88 9.71 -19.49
N ALA A 130 -1.63 10.60 -18.84
CA ALA A 130 -2.57 11.49 -19.52
C ALA A 130 -1.86 12.37 -20.56
N ASN A 131 -0.72 12.96 -20.19
CA ASN A 131 0.05 13.83 -21.09
C ASN A 131 0.67 13.07 -22.26
N ALA A 132 1.02 11.78 -22.06
CA ALA A 132 1.62 10.94 -23.09
C ALA A 132 0.58 10.37 -24.09
N THR A 133 -0.73 10.46 -23.80
CA THR A 133 -1.75 9.91 -24.70
C THR A 133 -2.16 10.92 -25.78
N SER A 134 -2.24 10.45 -27.03
CA SER A 134 -2.70 11.25 -28.18
C SER A 134 -4.24 11.37 -28.24
N ASN A 135 -4.96 10.39 -27.71
CA ASN A 135 -6.42 10.37 -27.70
C ASN A 135 -6.97 11.41 -26.71
N ARG A 136 -7.67 12.44 -27.22
CA ARG A 136 -8.20 13.54 -26.40
C ARG A 136 -9.19 13.08 -25.34
N ALA A 137 -10.14 12.20 -25.68
CA ALA A 137 -11.12 11.69 -24.72
C ALA A 137 -10.44 10.89 -23.59
N LYS A 138 -9.50 10.02 -23.95
CA LYS A 138 -8.70 9.27 -22.97
C LYS A 138 -7.86 10.21 -22.10
N ARG A 139 -7.29 11.28 -22.66
CA ARG A 139 -6.52 12.28 -21.91
C ARG A 139 -7.38 12.97 -20.86
N VAL A 140 -8.60 13.41 -21.22
CA VAL A 140 -9.54 14.04 -20.28
C VAL A 140 -9.87 13.08 -19.14
N TYR A 141 -10.20 11.83 -19.48
CA TYR A 141 -10.50 10.79 -18.50
C TYR A 141 -9.32 10.53 -17.54
N LEU A 142 -8.11 10.37 -18.08
CA LEU A 142 -6.92 10.13 -17.24
C LEU A 142 -6.56 11.32 -16.34
N ASN A 143 -6.78 12.57 -16.80
CA ASN A 143 -6.60 13.74 -15.95
C ASN A 143 -7.64 13.81 -14.82
N TYR A 144 -8.89 13.41 -15.11
CA TYR A 144 -9.91 13.29 -14.08
C TYR A 144 -9.51 12.26 -13.03
N LEU A 145 -9.07 11.07 -13.46
CA LEU A 145 -8.57 10.04 -12.55
C LEU A 145 -7.37 10.54 -11.72
N ALA A 146 -6.42 11.21 -12.35
CA ALA A 146 -5.26 11.76 -11.64
C ALA A 146 -5.67 12.79 -10.57
N LYS A 147 -6.70 13.60 -10.83
CA LYS A 147 -7.23 14.55 -9.86
C LYS A 147 -7.84 13.82 -8.65
N GLN A 148 -8.73 12.87 -8.89
CA GLN A 148 -9.37 12.08 -7.85
C GLN A 148 -8.35 11.32 -7.00
N LEU A 149 -7.34 10.73 -7.68
CA LEU A 149 -6.26 10.03 -7.01
C LEU A 149 -5.42 10.96 -6.14
N LYS A 150 -5.20 12.20 -6.59
CA LYS A 150 -4.53 13.20 -5.77
C LYS A 150 -5.32 13.50 -4.48
N GLU A 151 -6.61 13.72 -4.60
CA GLU A 151 -7.49 13.97 -3.46
C GLU A 151 -7.47 12.81 -2.44
N TYR A 152 -7.52 11.58 -2.93
CA TYR A 152 -7.40 10.38 -2.10
C TYR A 152 -6.02 10.29 -1.43
N GLU A 153 -4.93 10.41 -2.19
CA GLU A 153 -3.56 10.28 -1.72
C GLU A 153 -3.24 11.30 -0.63
N PHE A 154 -3.69 12.55 -0.81
CA PHE A 154 -3.54 13.60 0.20
C PHE A 154 -4.52 13.45 1.37
N GLY A 155 -5.70 12.87 1.16
CA GLY A 155 -6.63 12.53 2.24
C GLY A 155 -6.03 11.53 3.23
N VAL A 156 -5.35 10.51 2.73
CA VAL A 156 -4.69 9.48 3.54
C VAL A 156 -3.60 10.05 4.47
N ILE A 157 -2.99 11.18 4.13
CA ILE A 157 -1.98 11.84 4.98
C ILE A 157 -2.51 12.06 6.40
N ASN A 158 -3.79 12.41 6.51
CA ASN A 158 -4.43 12.69 7.80
C ASN A 158 -4.81 11.41 8.58
N GLU A 159 -4.72 10.25 7.95
CA GLU A 159 -5.08 8.96 8.55
C GLU A 159 -3.87 8.20 9.09
N VAL A 160 -2.64 8.63 8.72
CA VAL A 160 -1.39 8.00 9.13
C VAL A 160 -0.61 8.88 10.11
N ASP A 161 0.26 8.28 10.91
CA ASP A 161 1.11 9.00 11.88
C ASP A 161 2.39 9.53 11.22
N GLY A 162 2.74 9.07 10.03
CA GLY A 162 3.90 9.56 9.29
C GLY A 162 3.99 9.02 7.87
N ILE A 163 4.75 9.72 7.05
CA ILE A 163 5.02 9.34 5.66
C ILE A 163 6.53 9.22 5.45
N ALA A 164 6.96 8.07 4.95
CA ALA A 164 8.30 7.81 4.51
C ALA A 164 8.37 7.87 2.98
N ALA A 165 8.58 9.06 2.42
CA ALA A 165 8.77 9.23 0.99
C ALA A 165 10.16 8.76 0.55
N ILE A 166 10.26 8.14 -0.64
CA ILE A 166 11.54 7.63 -1.16
C ILE A 166 12.44 8.69 -1.77
N SER A 167 11.91 9.88 -2.04
CA SER A 167 12.68 11.02 -2.57
C SER A 167 12.40 12.31 -1.81
N LYS A 168 13.41 13.21 -1.80
CA LYS A 168 13.25 14.55 -1.21
C LYS A 168 12.15 15.35 -1.92
N GLY A 169 12.02 15.19 -3.26
CA GLY A 169 11.00 15.89 -4.04
C GLY A 169 9.58 15.42 -3.70
N ASP A 170 9.39 14.13 -3.43
CA ASP A 170 8.08 13.62 -3.02
C ASP A 170 7.78 14.04 -1.56
N ALA A 171 8.78 14.01 -0.67
CA ALA A 171 8.62 14.49 0.70
C ALA A 171 8.18 15.96 0.74
N GLN A 172 8.77 16.82 -0.09
CA GLN A 172 8.37 18.23 -0.17
C GLN A 172 6.91 18.40 -0.60
N ARG A 173 6.45 17.60 -1.58
CA ARG A 173 5.06 17.65 -2.08
C ARG A 173 4.03 17.15 -1.07
N TYR A 174 4.41 16.26 -0.17
CA TYR A 174 3.56 15.85 0.94
C TYR A 174 3.50 16.90 2.05
N ALA A 175 4.46 17.82 2.09
CA ALA A 175 4.52 18.89 3.08
C ALA A 175 3.79 20.19 2.63
N GLU A 176 3.42 20.30 1.34
CA GLU A 176 2.63 21.40 0.75
C GLU A 176 1.13 21.25 1.07
#